data_5511c0bf68791e604095d80e4f0eab8f
#
_entry.id   5511c0bf68791e604095d80e4f0eab8f
#
_cell.length_a   1.000
_cell.length_b   1.000
_cell.length_c   1.000
_cell.angle_alpha   90.00
_cell.angle_beta   90.00
_cell.angle_gamma   90.00
#
_symmetry.space_group_name_H-M   'P 1'
#
loop_
_entity.id
_entity.type
_entity.pdbx_description
1 polymer ?
#
loop_
_entity_poly.entity_id
_entity_poly.type
_entity_poly.pdbx_seq_one_letter_code
_entity_poly.pdbx_strand_id
1 'polypeptide(L)'
;MKKKLIFGVLFIVLLVGGYVAWQVFGPTVSAPESKYFYIKTGTGYNDVRQSLIDQKIISSTYFFDLLSKQLKYAGKVKAGRYQVKNGTSLLSLLRMLRSGNQAPVNLVINKLRLKEDLAQKIAANFECDSASVMDVLNDAETLKRFNVNNNTLMTIVVPNTYSMLWNASAEKIINKLYSEKEKFWNTERVNKAKALNLTPEQVYTMASIVEEETNKEPDKGLIASVYMNRINTGIKLQADPTVKFAMKNFGLKRIKHVHLSYDSPFNTYQHAGLPPGPICTPSTKTIDAVLNAPQTNYIYFVAKPDWSGLSNFCQSYEEHLVNAKNYQHFLDSVGIK
;
A
#
# COMPACT_ATOMS: atom_id res chain seq x y z
N MET A 1 -21.53 3.56 72.82
CA MET A 1 -20.20 3.61 72.13
C MET A 1 -20.07 2.50 71.05
N LYS A 2 -20.33 1.25 71.31
CA LYS A 2 -20.14 0.11 70.33
C LYS A 2 -20.90 0.33 69.01
N LYS A 3 -22.17 0.79 69.01
CA LYS A 3 -22.97 1.02 67.78
C LYS A 3 -22.33 2.12 66.88
N LYS A 4 -21.83 3.25 67.45
CA LYS A 4 -21.15 4.31 66.68
C LYS A 4 -19.84 3.82 66.07
N LEU A 5 -19.10 2.95 66.74
CA LEU A 5 -17.88 2.30 66.23
C LEU A 5 -18.20 1.42 65.01
N ILE A 6 -19.26 0.57 65.10
CA ILE A 6 -19.71 -0.32 64.03
C ILE A 6 -20.12 0.49 62.80
N PHE A 7 -20.90 1.59 62.95
CA PHE A 7 -21.27 2.47 61.86
C PHE A 7 -20.05 3.15 61.22
N GLY A 8 -19.06 3.59 62.02
CA GLY A 8 -17.81 4.14 61.52
C GLY A 8 -16.99 3.12 60.69
N VAL A 9 -16.89 1.87 61.14
CA VAL A 9 -16.20 0.79 60.42
C VAL A 9 -16.93 0.48 59.09
N LEU A 10 -18.28 0.34 59.15
CA LEU A 10 -19.09 0.10 57.96
C LEU A 10 -18.93 1.24 56.90
N PHE A 11 -18.90 2.49 57.36
CA PHE A 11 -18.69 3.65 56.48
C PHE A 11 -17.30 3.62 55.82
N ILE A 12 -16.25 3.30 56.58
CA ILE A 12 -14.88 3.14 56.04
C ILE A 12 -14.83 2.00 55.01
N VAL A 13 -15.47 0.86 55.29
CA VAL A 13 -15.52 -0.28 54.33
C VAL A 13 -16.23 0.12 53.04
N LEU A 14 -17.32 0.89 53.13
CA LEU A 14 -18.03 1.39 51.93
C LEU A 14 -17.19 2.38 51.12
N LEU A 15 -16.46 3.28 51.80
CA LEU A 15 -15.56 4.22 51.12
C LEU A 15 -14.41 3.50 50.40
N VAL A 16 -13.74 2.55 51.08
CA VAL A 16 -12.67 1.72 50.53
C VAL A 16 -13.23 0.86 49.36
N GLY A 17 -14.38 0.23 49.54
CA GLY A 17 -15.04 -0.57 48.50
C GLY A 17 -15.41 0.28 47.30
N GLY A 18 -15.95 1.49 47.52
CA GLY A 18 -16.26 2.44 46.47
C GLY A 18 -15.00 2.91 45.69
N TYR A 19 -13.90 3.19 46.39
CA TYR A 19 -12.63 3.55 45.76
C TYR A 19 -12.07 2.40 44.93
N VAL A 20 -12.04 1.18 45.45
CA VAL A 20 -11.59 -0.01 44.69
C VAL A 20 -12.47 -0.21 43.43
N ALA A 21 -13.79 -0.13 43.61
CA ALA A 21 -14.71 -0.24 42.49
C ALA A 21 -14.46 0.85 41.42
N TRP A 22 -14.22 2.08 41.84
CA TRP A 22 -13.84 3.18 40.92
C TRP A 22 -12.55 2.89 40.18
N GLN A 23 -11.49 2.42 40.85
CA GLN A 23 -10.21 2.09 40.21
C GLN A 23 -10.32 0.95 39.20
N VAL A 24 -11.19 -0.01 39.41
CA VAL A 24 -11.37 -1.19 38.54
C VAL A 24 -12.34 -0.96 37.41
N PHE A 25 -13.50 -0.34 37.71
CA PHE A 25 -14.63 -0.18 36.80
C PHE A 25 -14.81 1.26 36.32
N GLY A 26 -14.23 2.23 37.01
CA GLY A 26 -14.33 3.64 36.63
C GLY A 26 -13.44 4.01 35.43
N PRO A 27 -13.60 5.23 34.92
CA PRO A 27 -12.92 5.74 33.72
C PRO A 27 -11.46 6.16 34.03
N THR A 28 -10.63 5.23 34.51
CA THR A 28 -9.27 5.49 35.04
C THR A 28 -8.15 5.35 34.03
N VAL A 29 -8.45 4.90 32.82
CA VAL A 29 -7.47 4.73 31.72
C VAL A 29 -7.47 5.95 30.82
N SER A 30 -6.27 6.42 30.48
CA SER A 30 -6.03 7.51 29.53
C SER A 30 -5.50 6.96 28.20
N ALA A 31 -5.94 7.54 27.09
CA ALA A 31 -5.39 7.18 25.79
C ALA A 31 -3.97 7.77 25.65
N PRO A 32 -3.01 7.02 25.05
CA PRO A 32 -1.73 7.60 24.65
C PRO A 32 -1.94 8.62 23.52
N GLU A 33 -0.95 9.48 23.26
CA GLU A 33 -1.02 10.49 22.20
C GLU A 33 -1.38 9.91 20.83
N SER A 34 -0.81 8.77 20.50
CA SER A 34 -1.09 8.01 19.24
C SER A 34 -2.49 7.39 19.18
N LYS A 35 -3.25 7.38 20.29
CA LYS A 35 -4.49 6.61 20.49
C LYS A 35 -4.29 5.09 20.45
N TYR A 36 -3.07 4.61 20.23
CA TYR A 36 -2.75 3.18 20.13
C TYR A 36 -1.62 2.82 21.09
N PHE A 37 -1.81 1.72 21.79
CA PHE A 37 -0.78 1.07 22.61
C PHE A 37 -0.23 -0.12 21.83
N TYR A 38 1.11 -0.18 21.71
CA TYR A 38 1.82 -1.21 20.97
C TYR A 38 2.53 -2.18 21.92
N ILE A 39 2.30 -3.46 21.73
CA ILE A 39 3.03 -4.53 22.41
C ILE A 39 3.80 -5.31 21.34
N LYS A 40 5.12 -5.22 21.37
CA LYS A 40 5.99 -5.91 20.42
C LYS A 40 5.96 -7.43 20.63
N THR A 41 6.24 -8.18 19.58
CA THR A 41 6.40 -9.62 19.63
C THR A 41 7.52 -10.00 20.60
N GLY A 42 7.23 -10.94 21.52
CA GLY A 42 8.18 -11.34 22.56
C GLY A 42 8.20 -10.47 23.82
N THR A 43 7.43 -9.37 23.88
CA THR A 43 7.35 -8.51 25.07
C THR A 43 6.76 -9.27 26.25
N GLY A 44 7.42 -9.20 27.41
CA GLY A 44 6.98 -9.81 28.65
C GLY A 44 5.98 -8.95 29.43
N TYR A 45 5.39 -9.54 30.49
CA TYR A 45 4.42 -8.85 31.35
C TYR A 45 5.00 -7.58 31.99
N ASN A 46 6.23 -7.66 32.51
CA ASN A 46 6.85 -6.51 33.19
C ASN A 46 7.08 -5.32 32.25
N ASP A 47 7.44 -5.59 31.01
CA ASP A 47 7.67 -4.55 30.01
C ASP A 47 6.34 -3.89 29.60
N VAL A 48 5.26 -4.69 29.44
CA VAL A 48 3.92 -4.15 29.18
C VAL A 48 3.46 -3.27 30.33
N ARG A 49 3.61 -3.75 31.57
CA ARG A 49 3.28 -3.02 32.79
C ARG A 49 4.04 -1.68 32.88
N GLN A 50 5.34 -1.70 32.61
CA GLN A 50 6.17 -0.48 32.61
C GLN A 50 5.75 0.48 31.51
N SER A 51 5.56 -0.03 30.29
CA SER A 51 5.11 0.79 29.16
C SER A 51 3.75 1.45 29.37
N LEU A 52 2.82 0.80 30.09
CA LEU A 52 1.53 1.42 30.43
C LEU A 52 1.67 2.61 31.37
N ILE A 53 2.62 2.58 32.31
CA ILE A 53 2.94 3.70 33.20
C ILE A 53 3.69 4.81 32.43
N ASP A 54 4.74 4.46 31.68
CA ASP A 54 5.59 5.43 30.98
C ASP A 54 4.76 6.25 29.97
N GLN A 55 3.81 5.61 29.32
CA GLN A 55 2.87 6.27 28.38
C GLN A 55 1.67 6.90 29.11
N LYS A 56 1.64 6.90 30.43
CA LYS A 56 0.56 7.46 31.27
C LYS A 56 -0.83 6.90 30.96
N ILE A 57 -0.90 5.67 30.48
CA ILE A 57 -2.17 4.99 30.15
C ILE A 57 -2.86 4.60 31.46
N ILE A 58 -2.10 4.16 32.46
CA ILE A 58 -2.56 3.89 33.82
C ILE A 58 -1.76 4.76 34.80
N SER A 59 -2.39 5.16 35.90
CA SER A 59 -1.76 5.99 36.93
C SER A 59 -1.01 5.21 38.01
N SER A 60 -1.33 3.92 38.17
CA SER A 60 -0.75 3.05 39.18
C SER A 60 -0.75 1.60 38.72
N THR A 61 0.29 0.87 39.08
CA THR A 61 0.40 -0.55 38.79
C THR A 61 -0.35 -1.44 39.76
N TYR A 62 -0.67 -0.97 40.96
CA TYR A 62 -1.24 -1.79 42.04
C TYR A 62 -2.52 -2.55 41.60
N PHE A 63 -3.52 -1.81 41.09
CA PHE A 63 -4.77 -2.45 40.63
C PHE A 63 -4.58 -3.23 39.34
N PHE A 64 -3.66 -2.78 38.48
CA PHE A 64 -3.30 -3.52 37.27
C PHE A 64 -2.70 -4.89 37.62
N ASP A 65 -1.74 -4.95 38.57
CA ASP A 65 -1.11 -6.17 38.99
C ASP A 65 -2.12 -7.12 39.67
N LEU A 66 -3.01 -6.59 40.52
CA LEU A 66 -4.05 -7.35 41.18
C LEU A 66 -5.00 -8.02 40.20
N LEU A 67 -5.51 -7.26 39.24
CA LEU A 67 -6.40 -7.73 38.17
C LEU A 67 -5.69 -8.69 37.21
N SER A 68 -4.43 -8.39 36.87
CA SER A 68 -3.59 -9.23 36.00
C SER A 68 -3.41 -10.63 36.61
N LYS A 69 -3.21 -10.70 37.90
CA LYS A 69 -3.12 -11.98 38.62
C LYS A 69 -4.44 -12.77 38.57
N GLN A 70 -5.57 -12.10 38.85
CA GLN A 70 -6.90 -12.72 38.79
C GLN A 70 -7.25 -13.20 37.39
N LEU A 71 -6.94 -12.41 36.36
CA LEU A 71 -7.21 -12.74 34.97
C LEU A 71 -6.13 -13.61 34.33
N LYS A 72 -5.08 -13.99 35.08
CA LYS A 72 -3.94 -14.78 34.56
C LYS A 72 -3.33 -14.14 33.29
N TYR A 73 -3.20 -12.80 33.28
CA TYR A 73 -2.72 -12.07 32.11
C TYR A 73 -1.22 -12.21 31.91
N ALA A 74 -0.43 -12.29 32.98
CA ALA A 74 1.03 -12.40 32.93
C ALA A 74 1.54 -13.53 32.01
N GLY A 75 0.82 -14.67 31.96
CA GLY A 75 1.12 -15.78 31.05
C GLY A 75 0.39 -15.72 29.71
N LYS A 76 -0.30 -14.62 29.41
CA LYS A 76 -1.15 -14.47 28.21
C LYS A 76 -0.97 -13.11 27.53
N VAL A 77 0.20 -12.52 27.65
CA VAL A 77 0.55 -11.30 26.91
C VAL A 77 0.48 -11.60 25.42
N LYS A 78 -0.23 -10.75 24.69
CA LYS A 78 -0.35 -10.87 23.25
C LYS A 78 0.22 -9.61 22.58
N ALA A 79 1.18 -9.81 21.70
CA ALA A 79 1.72 -8.74 20.87
C ALA A 79 0.64 -8.16 19.96
N GLY A 80 0.75 -6.86 19.64
CA GLY A 80 -0.16 -6.20 18.72
C GLY A 80 -0.39 -4.73 19.01
N ARG A 81 -1.25 -4.11 18.19
CA ARG A 81 -1.69 -2.72 18.30
C ARG A 81 -3.09 -2.65 18.91
N TYR A 82 -3.23 -1.96 20.03
CA TYR A 82 -4.46 -1.85 20.77
C TYR A 82 -4.96 -0.41 20.80
N GLN A 83 -6.19 -0.18 20.38
CA GLN A 83 -6.80 1.14 20.47
C GLN A 83 -7.27 1.40 21.90
N VAL A 84 -6.65 2.37 22.57
CA VAL A 84 -7.01 2.80 23.91
C VAL A 84 -7.81 4.09 23.82
N LYS A 85 -8.97 4.13 24.50
CA LYS A 85 -9.85 5.31 24.56
C LYS A 85 -9.79 5.91 25.96
N ASN A 86 -9.83 7.25 26.04
CA ASN A 86 -9.98 7.94 27.33
C ASN A 86 -11.26 7.46 28.03
N GLY A 87 -11.19 7.29 29.33
CA GLY A 87 -12.33 6.87 30.13
C GLY A 87 -12.62 5.36 30.05
N THR A 88 -11.77 4.57 29.42
CA THR A 88 -11.85 3.10 29.49
C THR A 88 -11.57 2.65 30.93
N SER A 89 -12.28 1.63 31.44
CA SER A 89 -11.98 1.06 32.74
C SER A 89 -10.73 0.16 32.67
N LEU A 90 -10.00 0.06 33.78
CA LEU A 90 -8.82 -0.78 33.90
C LEU A 90 -9.13 -2.26 33.57
N LEU A 91 -10.29 -2.75 34.02
CA LEU A 91 -10.73 -4.11 33.71
C LEU A 91 -10.97 -4.31 32.21
N SER A 92 -11.57 -3.32 31.52
CA SER A 92 -11.81 -3.39 30.07
C SER A 92 -10.51 -3.35 29.28
N LEU A 93 -9.55 -2.49 29.68
CA LEU A 93 -8.21 -2.46 29.11
C LEU A 93 -7.56 -3.84 29.23
N LEU A 94 -7.52 -4.40 30.42
CA LEU A 94 -6.86 -5.68 30.67
C LEU A 94 -7.51 -6.86 29.92
N ARG A 95 -8.86 -6.86 29.83
CA ARG A 95 -9.59 -7.84 29.01
C ARG A 95 -9.24 -7.72 27.53
N MET A 96 -9.14 -6.50 27.00
CA MET A 96 -8.74 -6.23 25.62
C MET A 96 -7.33 -6.77 25.35
N LEU A 97 -6.34 -6.44 26.21
CA LEU A 97 -4.97 -6.91 26.06
C LEU A 97 -4.87 -8.45 26.15
N ARG A 98 -5.57 -9.05 27.13
CA ARG A 98 -5.58 -10.51 27.33
C ARG A 98 -6.25 -11.27 26.19
N SER A 99 -7.36 -10.74 25.65
CA SER A 99 -8.06 -11.38 24.54
C SER A 99 -7.28 -11.26 23.23
N GLY A 100 -6.41 -10.24 23.09
CA GLY A 100 -5.72 -9.91 21.85
C GLY A 100 -6.65 -9.23 20.85
N ASN A 101 -7.64 -8.48 21.33
CA ASN A 101 -8.54 -7.71 20.45
C ASN A 101 -7.81 -6.48 19.90
N GLN A 102 -6.99 -6.73 18.90
CA GLN A 102 -6.14 -5.73 18.23
C GLN A 102 -6.95 -4.83 17.29
N ALA A 103 -6.50 -3.60 17.16
CA ALA A 103 -6.95 -2.70 16.11
C ALA A 103 -6.13 -2.97 14.82
N PRO A 104 -6.76 -3.27 13.69
CA PRO A 104 -6.04 -3.53 12.45
C PRO A 104 -5.35 -2.28 11.91
N VAL A 105 -4.26 -2.47 11.15
CA VAL A 105 -3.58 -1.45 10.35
C VAL A 105 -4.13 -1.51 8.93
N ASN A 106 -4.38 -0.36 8.35
CA ASN A 106 -4.74 -0.23 6.94
C ASN A 106 -3.50 0.14 6.13
N LEU A 107 -2.94 -0.82 5.42
CA LEU A 107 -1.87 -0.58 4.45
C LEU A 107 -2.49 -0.06 3.15
N VAL A 108 -2.38 1.23 2.92
CA VAL A 108 -2.83 1.87 1.68
C VAL A 108 -1.70 1.81 0.66
N ILE A 109 -1.86 1.03 -0.39
CA ILE A 109 -0.93 0.97 -1.51
C ILE A 109 -1.53 1.74 -2.67
N ASN A 110 -0.83 2.82 -3.04
CA ASN A 110 -1.07 3.59 -4.24
C ASN A 110 -0.04 3.18 -5.31
N LYS A 111 0.45 4.14 -6.09
CA LYS A 111 1.52 3.91 -7.06
C LYS A 111 2.87 3.73 -6.37
N LEU A 112 3.52 2.58 -6.59
CA LEU A 112 4.88 2.25 -6.19
C LEU A 112 5.69 1.89 -7.45
N ARG A 113 6.98 2.20 -7.48
CA ARG A 113 7.82 1.88 -8.64
C ARG A 113 8.77 0.72 -8.37
N LEU A 114 9.32 0.64 -7.17
CA LEU A 114 10.33 -0.34 -6.80
C LEU A 114 9.85 -1.23 -5.65
N LYS A 115 10.41 -2.43 -5.56
CA LYS A 115 10.17 -3.32 -4.42
C LYS A 115 10.68 -2.73 -3.11
N GLU A 116 11.71 -1.89 -3.17
CA GLU A 116 12.24 -1.15 -2.05
C GLU A 116 11.21 -0.15 -1.50
N ASP A 117 10.44 0.51 -2.35
CA ASP A 117 9.32 1.40 -1.94
C ASP A 117 8.25 0.61 -1.18
N LEU A 118 7.95 -0.61 -1.65
CA LEU A 118 7.01 -1.50 -0.98
C LEU A 118 7.52 -1.91 0.41
N ALA A 119 8.80 -2.32 0.49
CA ALA A 119 9.43 -2.73 1.75
C ALA A 119 9.44 -1.60 2.78
N GLN A 120 9.81 -0.38 2.39
CA GLN A 120 9.77 0.80 3.24
C GLN A 120 8.35 1.13 3.70
N LYS A 121 7.38 1.06 2.79
CA LYS A 121 5.98 1.32 3.10
C LYS A 121 5.40 0.31 4.10
N ILE A 122 5.75 -0.97 3.97
CA ILE A 122 5.37 -2.01 4.94
C ILE A 122 6.02 -1.73 6.29
N ALA A 123 7.33 -1.52 6.35
CA ALA A 123 8.06 -1.27 7.59
C ALA A 123 7.57 -0.02 8.35
N ALA A 124 7.12 1.02 7.62
CA ALA A 124 6.55 2.21 8.24
C ALA A 124 5.19 1.98 8.92
N ASN A 125 4.49 0.87 8.63
CA ASN A 125 3.14 0.61 9.12
C ASN A 125 3.03 -0.61 10.04
N PHE A 126 3.98 -1.54 9.97
CA PHE A 126 3.96 -2.82 10.69
C PHE A 126 5.17 -2.98 11.60
N GLU A 127 5.19 -4.05 12.38
CA GLU A 127 6.29 -4.36 13.31
C GLU A 127 7.54 -4.84 12.57
N CYS A 128 7.37 -5.53 11.44
CA CYS A 128 8.49 -6.03 10.64
C CYS A 128 9.28 -4.87 10.00
N ASP A 129 10.58 -5.02 9.90
CA ASP A 129 11.46 -4.06 9.25
C ASP A 129 11.53 -4.26 7.72
N SER A 130 12.13 -3.29 7.03
CA SER A 130 12.29 -3.34 5.57
C SER A 130 13.23 -4.45 5.11
N ALA A 131 14.21 -4.83 5.91
CA ALA A 131 15.14 -5.91 5.58
C ALA A 131 14.40 -7.26 5.52
N SER A 132 13.61 -7.59 6.55
CA SER A 132 12.77 -8.79 6.56
C SER A 132 11.80 -8.86 5.37
N VAL A 133 11.25 -7.71 4.96
CA VAL A 133 10.39 -7.65 3.77
C VAL A 133 11.20 -7.92 2.51
N MET A 134 12.38 -7.32 2.38
CA MET A 134 13.26 -7.52 1.23
C MET A 134 13.77 -8.97 1.14
N ASP A 135 14.02 -9.62 2.28
CA ASP A 135 14.39 -11.04 2.31
C ASP A 135 13.29 -11.89 1.68
N VAL A 136 12.03 -11.68 2.05
CA VAL A 136 10.88 -12.38 1.44
C VAL A 136 10.72 -12.08 -0.05
N LEU A 137 10.91 -10.82 -0.46
CA LEU A 137 10.77 -10.40 -1.86
C LEU A 137 11.91 -10.89 -2.76
N ASN A 138 13.08 -11.23 -2.19
CA ASN A 138 14.24 -11.76 -2.91
C ASN A 138 14.35 -13.29 -2.80
N ASP A 139 13.53 -13.93 -1.97
CA ASP A 139 13.59 -15.37 -1.74
C ASP A 139 13.16 -16.14 -2.99
N ALA A 140 14.04 -17.04 -3.47
CA ALA A 140 13.83 -17.81 -4.69
C ALA A 140 12.59 -18.72 -4.63
N GLU A 141 12.30 -19.33 -3.46
CA GLU A 141 11.12 -20.18 -3.28
C GLU A 141 9.83 -19.36 -3.29
N THR A 142 9.87 -18.15 -2.74
CA THR A 142 8.75 -17.20 -2.78
C THR A 142 8.47 -16.75 -4.21
N LEU A 143 9.50 -16.37 -4.98
CA LEU A 143 9.37 -16.00 -6.39
C LEU A 143 8.78 -17.14 -7.22
N LYS A 144 9.28 -18.36 -7.03
CA LYS A 144 8.78 -19.57 -7.70
C LYS A 144 7.33 -19.87 -7.33
N ARG A 145 6.96 -19.80 -6.03
CA ARG A 145 5.61 -20.02 -5.54
C ARG A 145 4.60 -19.06 -6.14
N PHE A 146 5.00 -17.80 -6.37
CA PHE A 146 4.16 -16.77 -6.98
C PHE A 146 4.23 -16.76 -8.51
N ASN A 147 5.02 -17.64 -9.10
CA ASN A 147 5.29 -17.70 -10.54
C ASN A 147 5.72 -16.36 -11.12
N VAL A 148 6.65 -15.67 -10.43
CA VAL A 148 7.23 -14.39 -10.84
C VAL A 148 8.75 -14.44 -10.79
N ASN A 149 9.39 -13.47 -11.40
CA ASN A 149 10.83 -13.23 -11.31
C ASN A 149 11.10 -11.80 -10.82
N ASN A 150 12.36 -11.40 -10.70
CA ASN A 150 12.73 -10.07 -10.20
C ASN A 150 12.12 -8.92 -11.01
N ASN A 151 11.89 -9.09 -12.31
CA ASN A 151 11.29 -8.05 -13.15
C ASN A 151 9.78 -8.01 -13.01
N THR A 152 9.13 -9.15 -12.79
CA THR A 152 7.66 -9.27 -12.71
C THR A 152 7.13 -9.28 -11.28
N LEU A 153 8.00 -9.28 -10.26
CA LEU A 153 7.62 -9.36 -8.84
C LEU A 153 6.54 -8.34 -8.46
N MET A 154 6.66 -7.11 -8.93
CA MET A 154 5.70 -6.06 -8.55
C MET A 154 4.27 -6.30 -9.11
N THR A 155 4.08 -7.27 -10.00
CA THR A 155 2.73 -7.67 -10.46
C THR A 155 1.89 -8.34 -9.37
N ILE A 156 2.51 -8.80 -8.28
CA ILE A 156 1.76 -9.35 -7.12
C ILE A 156 1.02 -8.26 -6.33
N VAL A 157 1.34 -6.99 -6.57
CA VAL A 157 0.81 -5.85 -5.81
C VAL A 157 -0.28 -5.15 -6.62
N VAL A 158 -1.53 -5.32 -6.25
CA VAL A 158 -2.64 -4.54 -6.82
C VAL A 158 -2.92 -3.36 -5.89
N PRO A 159 -2.84 -2.09 -6.35
CA PRO A 159 -3.13 -0.94 -5.50
C PRO A 159 -4.53 -1.03 -4.85
N ASN A 160 -4.55 -1.02 -3.52
CA ASN A 160 -5.75 -1.12 -2.69
C ASN A 160 -5.41 -0.77 -1.23
N THR A 161 -6.42 -0.83 -0.36
CA THR A 161 -6.26 -0.77 1.09
C THR A 161 -6.37 -2.17 1.69
N TYR A 162 -5.31 -2.61 2.36
CA TYR A 162 -5.21 -3.94 2.96
C TYR A 162 -5.25 -3.84 4.47
N SER A 163 -6.26 -4.44 5.09
CA SER A 163 -6.42 -4.45 6.54
C SER A 163 -5.76 -5.69 7.14
N MET A 164 -4.78 -5.48 8.03
CA MET A 164 -3.99 -6.55 8.67
C MET A 164 -3.61 -6.18 10.10
N LEU A 165 -3.22 -7.17 10.90
CA LEU A 165 -2.72 -6.93 12.26
C LEU A 165 -1.32 -6.30 12.20
N TRP A 166 -1.04 -5.37 13.12
CA TRP A 166 0.23 -4.63 13.15
C TRP A 166 1.48 -5.53 13.26
N ASN A 167 1.37 -6.64 13.98
CA ASN A 167 2.44 -7.61 14.18
C ASN A 167 2.41 -8.76 13.15
N ALA A 168 1.80 -8.53 11.97
CA ALA A 168 1.89 -9.48 10.87
C ALA A 168 3.35 -9.59 10.38
N SER A 169 3.84 -10.80 10.18
CA SER A 169 5.18 -11.02 9.60
C SER A 169 5.23 -10.56 8.14
N ALA A 170 6.42 -10.22 7.65
CA ALA A 170 6.67 -9.87 6.25
C ALA A 170 6.05 -10.90 5.30
N GLU A 171 6.26 -12.18 5.55
CA GLU A 171 5.70 -13.25 4.73
C GLU A 171 4.16 -13.24 4.71
N LYS A 172 3.50 -13.04 5.85
CA LYS A 172 2.03 -12.94 5.91
C LYS A 172 1.51 -11.75 5.11
N ILE A 173 2.21 -10.61 5.16
CA ILE A 173 1.84 -9.41 4.42
C ILE A 173 1.97 -9.67 2.92
N ILE A 174 3.11 -10.19 2.46
CA ILE A 174 3.34 -10.48 1.04
C ILE A 174 2.39 -11.55 0.52
N ASN A 175 2.14 -12.63 1.27
CA ASN A 175 1.13 -13.62 0.92
C ASN A 175 -0.29 -13.02 0.82
N LYS A 176 -0.63 -12.05 1.67
CA LYS A 176 -1.91 -11.33 1.57
C LYS A 176 -2.01 -10.53 0.28
N LEU A 177 -0.95 -9.79 -0.11
CA LEU A 177 -0.91 -9.05 -1.38
C LEU A 177 -1.09 -10.00 -2.57
N TYR A 178 -0.36 -11.10 -2.60
CA TYR A 178 -0.48 -12.13 -3.63
C TYR A 178 -1.90 -12.72 -3.70
N SER A 179 -2.47 -13.08 -2.55
CA SER A 179 -3.85 -13.62 -2.51
C SER A 179 -4.89 -12.62 -3.05
N GLU A 180 -4.71 -11.34 -2.81
CA GLU A 180 -5.60 -10.31 -3.36
C GLU A 180 -5.37 -10.10 -4.87
N LYS A 181 -4.13 -10.25 -5.36
CA LYS A 181 -3.84 -10.28 -6.80
C LYS A 181 -4.56 -11.44 -7.49
N GLU A 182 -4.54 -12.63 -6.89
CA GLU A 182 -5.25 -13.80 -7.44
C GLU A 182 -6.78 -13.58 -7.52
N LYS A 183 -7.35 -12.93 -6.50
CA LYS A 183 -8.78 -12.56 -6.52
C LYS A 183 -9.09 -11.48 -7.55
N PHE A 184 -8.18 -10.52 -7.73
CA PHE A 184 -8.34 -9.45 -8.72
C PHE A 184 -8.38 -10.01 -10.15
N TRP A 185 -7.50 -10.97 -10.48
CA TRP A 185 -7.47 -11.64 -11.76
C TRP A 185 -8.53 -12.77 -11.84
N ASN A 186 -9.79 -12.38 -11.72
CA ASN A 186 -10.92 -13.29 -11.88
C ASN A 186 -11.04 -13.80 -13.33
N THR A 187 -11.93 -14.78 -13.54
CA THR A 187 -12.16 -15.39 -14.86
C THR A 187 -12.48 -14.37 -15.96
N GLU A 188 -13.25 -13.33 -15.64
CA GLU A 188 -13.59 -12.28 -16.61
C GLU A 188 -12.35 -11.52 -17.09
N ARG A 189 -11.49 -11.02 -16.15
CA ARG A 189 -10.26 -10.29 -16.51
C ARG A 189 -9.27 -11.18 -17.25
N VAL A 190 -9.12 -12.43 -16.84
CA VAL A 190 -8.25 -13.39 -17.52
C VAL A 190 -8.75 -13.65 -18.96
N ASN A 191 -10.06 -13.78 -19.18
CA ASN A 191 -10.62 -13.98 -20.52
C ASN A 191 -10.43 -12.73 -21.40
N LYS A 192 -10.59 -11.53 -20.83
CA LYS A 192 -10.30 -10.27 -21.56
C LYS A 192 -8.82 -10.16 -21.94
N ALA A 193 -7.90 -10.51 -21.04
CA ALA A 193 -6.47 -10.53 -21.35
C ALA A 193 -6.16 -11.50 -22.50
N LYS A 194 -6.73 -12.71 -22.47
CA LYS A 194 -6.59 -13.70 -23.57
C LYS A 194 -7.14 -13.18 -24.90
N ALA A 195 -8.27 -12.45 -24.88
CA ALA A 195 -8.85 -11.87 -26.08
C ALA A 195 -7.93 -10.80 -26.72
N LEU A 196 -7.07 -10.16 -25.91
CA LEU A 196 -6.02 -9.25 -26.35
C LEU A 196 -4.70 -9.96 -26.74
N ASN A 197 -4.65 -11.30 -26.68
CA ASN A 197 -3.42 -12.11 -26.82
C ASN A 197 -2.32 -11.74 -25.79
N LEU A 198 -2.71 -11.33 -24.58
CA LEU A 198 -1.82 -10.96 -23.49
C LEU A 198 -2.02 -11.85 -22.27
N THR A 199 -0.94 -12.07 -21.51
CA THR A 199 -1.05 -12.64 -20.17
C THR A 199 -1.50 -11.55 -19.16
N PRO A 200 -2.01 -11.92 -17.96
CA PRO A 200 -2.29 -10.98 -16.90
C PRO A 200 -1.09 -10.07 -16.53
N GLU A 201 0.11 -10.64 -16.50
CA GLU A 201 1.35 -9.91 -16.23
C GLU A 201 1.70 -8.91 -17.34
N GLN A 202 1.45 -9.26 -18.59
CA GLN A 202 1.64 -8.37 -19.75
C GLN A 202 0.62 -7.22 -19.74
N VAL A 203 -0.65 -7.51 -19.42
CA VAL A 203 -1.67 -6.46 -19.21
C VAL A 203 -1.26 -5.51 -18.09
N TYR A 204 -0.79 -6.05 -16.97
CA TYR A 204 -0.31 -5.25 -15.85
C TYR A 204 0.90 -4.39 -16.23
N THR A 205 1.83 -4.96 -16.99
CA THR A 205 3.01 -4.24 -17.50
C THR A 205 2.60 -3.10 -18.44
N MET A 206 1.70 -3.33 -19.38
CA MET A 206 1.16 -2.29 -20.27
C MET A 206 0.42 -1.22 -19.46
N ALA A 207 -0.42 -1.63 -18.51
CA ALA A 207 -1.14 -0.71 -17.64
C ALA A 207 -0.19 0.18 -16.82
N SER A 208 0.98 -0.34 -16.40
CA SER A 208 1.98 0.45 -15.70
C SER A 208 2.60 1.56 -16.56
N ILE A 209 2.72 1.34 -17.87
CA ILE A 209 3.17 2.36 -18.82
C ILE A 209 2.07 3.41 -19.01
N VAL A 210 0.84 2.98 -19.28
CA VAL A 210 -0.32 3.86 -19.45
C VAL A 210 -0.57 4.73 -18.20
N GLU A 211 -0.39 4.17 -16.99
CA GLU A 211 -0.52 4.90 -15.72
C GLU A 211 0.49 6.04 -15.56
N GLU A 212 1.68 5.91 -16.15
CA GLU A 212 2.72 6.94 -16.13
C GLU A 212 2.59 7.94 -17.31
N GLU A 213 1.85 7.60 -18.37
CA GLU A 213 1.62 8.49 -19.52
C GLU A 213 0.54 9.54 -19.23
N THR A 214 -0.55 9.14 -18.58
CA THR A 214 -1.68 10.05 -18.40
C THR A 214 -2.44 9.81 -17.09
N ASN A 215 -2.90 10.91 -16.51
CA ASN A 215 -3.87 10.90 -15.42
C ASN A 215 -5.33 11.06 -15.92
N LYS A 216 -5.55 11.14 -17.24
CA LYS A 216 -6.87 11.35 -17.84
C LYS A 216 -7.52 10.01 -18.18
N GLU A 217 -8.56 9.67 -17.43
CA GLU A 217 -9.28 8.39 -17.60
C GLU A 217 -9.74 8.13 -19.05
N PRO A 218 -10.27 9.14 -19.83
CA PRO A 218 -10.68 8.91 -21.22
C PRO A 218 -9.54 8.48 -22.16
N ASP A 219 -8.32 8.90 -21.89
CA ASP A 219 -7.17 8.62 -22.75
C ASP A 219 -6.56 7.23 -22.48
N LYS A 220 -6.73 6.67 -21.28
CA LYS A 220 -6.06 5.43 -20.89
C LYS A 220 -6.31 4.27 -21.83
N GLY A 221 -7.57 4.04 -22.20
CA GLY A 221 -7.93 2.99 -23.15
C GLY A 221 -7.40 3.25 -24.57
N LEU A 222 -7.41 4.50 -25.01
CA LEU A 222 -6.90 4.88 -26.32
C LEU A 222 -5.37 4.76 -26.42
N ILE A 223 -4.63 5.16 -25.38
CA ILE A 223 -3.18 4.97 -25.29
C ILE A 223 -2.84 3.48 -25.27
N ALA A 224 -3.60 2.65 -24.52
CA ALA A 224 -3.43 1.20 -24.53
C ALA A 224 -3.65 0.63 -25.94
N SER A 225 -4.66 1.11 -26.68
CA SER A 225 -4.90 0.70 -28.07
C SER A 225 -3.72 1.08 -28.98
N VAL A 226 -3.16 2.30 -28.83
CA VAL A 226 -1.94 2.70 -29.59
C VAL A 226 -0.78 1.73 -29.30
N TYR A 227 -0.54 1.40 -28.06
CA TYR A 227 0.57 0.49 -27.70
C TYR A 227 0.33 -0.93 -28.19
N MET A 228 -0.90 -1.44 -28.16
CA MET A 228 -1.24 -2.75 -28.76
C MET A 228 -1.01 -2.74 -30.28
N ASN A 229 -1.45 -1.69 -30.98
CA ASN A 229 -1.24 -1.55 -32.42
C ASN A 229 0.25 -1.51 -32.76
N ARG A 230 1.07 -0.77 -31.98
CA ARG A 230 2.53 -0.74 -32.16
C ARG A 230 3.16 -2.12 -31.95
N ILE A 231 2.76 -2.86 -30.93
CA ILE A 231 3.23 -4.24 -30.70
C ILE A 231 2.89 -5.13 -31.89
N ASN A 232 1.64 -5.10 -32.35
CA ASN A 232 1.16 -5.92 -33.44
C ASN A 232 1.82 -5.62 -34.79
N THR A 233 2.30 -4.39 -34.98
CA THR A 233 3.02 -3.94 -36.19
C THR A 233 4.54 -3.94 -36.05
N GLY A 234 5.09 -4.39 -34.93
CA GLY A 234 6.53 -4.40 -34.65
C GLY A 234 7.15 -3.05 -34.39
N ILE A 235 6.33 -2.00 -34.20
CA ILE A 235 6.81 -0.66 -33.87
C ILE A 235 7.18 -0.60 -32.37
N LYS A 236 8.34 -0.01 -32.05
CA LYS A 236 8.77 0.20 -30.67
C LYS A 236 7.77 1.10 -29.92
N LEU A 237 7.53 0.85 -28.63
CA LEU A 237 6.56 1.63 -27.84
C LEU A 237 7.02 3.09 -27.68
N GLN A 238 8.32 3.34 -27.52
CA GLN A 238 8.90 4.68 -27.36
C GLN A 238 8.21 5.48 -26.26
N ALA A 239 8.00 4.83 -25.12
CA ALA A 239 7.34 5.39 -23.95
C ALA A 239 8.37 6.03 -23.01
N ASP A 240 8.36 7.35 -22.87
CA ASP A 240 9.28 8.12 -22.01
C ASP A 240 9.34 7.59 -20.55
N PRO A 241 8.24 7.17 -19.91
CA PRO A 241 8.28 6.62 -18.57
C PRO A 241 9.16 5.40 -18.41
N THR A 242 9.30 4.59 -19.44
CA THR A 242 10.16 3.40 -19.42
C THR A 242 11.64 3.75 -19.34
N VAL A 243 12.04 4.87 -19.95
CA VAL A 243 13.42 5.41 -19.88
C VAL A 243 13.69 5.93 -18.45
N LYS A 244 12.76 6.69 -17.86
CA LYS A 244 12.87 7.15 -16.47
C LYS A 244 13.03 5.99 -15.49
N PHE A 245 12.27 4.92 -15.69
CA PHE A 245 12.35 3.71 -14.89
C PHE A 245 13.70 2.98 -15.09
N ALA A 246 14.13 2.81 -16.34
CA ALA A 246 15.41 2.18 -16.69
C ALA A 246 16.58 2.88 -15.99
N MET A 247 16.58 4.20 -15.98
CA MET A 247 17.59 5.02 -15.31
C MET A 247 17.40 5.14 -13.80
N LYS A 248 16.28 4.65 -13.23
CA LYS A 248 15.85 4.89 -11.84
C LYS A 248 15.85 6.37 -11.46
N ASN A 249 15.62 7.25 -12.43
CA ASN A 249 15.60 8.70 -12.25
C ASN A 249 14.19 9.26 -12.48
N PHE A 250 13.36 9.16 -11.46
CA PHE A 250 11.95 9.56 -11.48
C PHE A 250 11.73 11.07 -11.36
N GLY A 251 12.78 11.83 -11.02
CA GLY A 251 12.75 13.29 -10.96
C GLY A 251 12.95 13.99 -12.30
N LEU A 252 13.28 13.27 -13.37
CA LEU A 252 13.44 13.86 -14.70
C LEU A 252 12.12 14.44 -15.21
N LYS A 253 12.10 15.76 -15.42
CA LYS A 253 10.92 16.44 -15.97
C LYS A 253 10.76 16.15 -17.48
N ARG A 254 11.86 16.09 -18.23
CA ARG A 254 11.87 15.90 -19.69
C ARG A 254 12.93 14.89 -20.12
N ILE A 255 12.55 13.94 -20.96
CA ILE A 255 13.49 13.02 -21.62
C ILE A 255 14.19 13.78 -22.76
N LYS A 256 15.53 13.67 -22.83
CA LYS A 256 16.37 14.25 -23.88
C LYS A 256 16.93 13.12 -24.76
N HIS A 257 17.40 13.45 -25.98
CA HIS A 257 17.97 12.46 -26.89
C HIS A 257 19.05 11.57 -26.25
N VAL A 258 19.92 12.12 -25.41
CA VAL A 258 20.96 11.37 -24.71
C VAL A 258 20.40 10.26 -23.80
N HIS A 259 19.18 10.40 -23.30
CA HIS A 259 18.54 9.40 -22.45
C HIS A 259 17.95 8.23 -23.26
N LEU A 260 17.58 8.48 -24.55
CA LEU A 260 16.94 7.48 -25.41
C LEU A 260 17.87 6.30 -25.74
N SER A 261 19.19 6.49 -25.64
CA SER A 261 20.20 5.48 -25.87
C SER A 261 20.61 4.70 -24.60
N TYR A 262 19.97 4.97 -23.45
CA TYR A 262 20.29 4.29 -22.20
C TYR A 262 20.08 2.79 -22.35
N ASP A 263 21.15 1.99 -22.12
CA ASP A 263 21.12 0.54 -22.27
C ASP A 263 20.39 -0.11 -21.09
N SER A 264 19.20 -0.62 -21.36
CA SER A 264 18.38 -1.34 -20.40
C SER A 264 17.25 -2.08 -21.11
N PRO A 265 16.93 -3.32 -20.73
CA PRO A 265 15.79 -4.06 -21.29
C PRO A 265 14.43 -3.38 -21.05
N PHE A 266 14.38 -2.43 -20.13
CA PHE A 266 13.17 -1.61 -19.90
C PHE A 266 13.05 -0.44 -20.86
N ASN A 267 14.10 -0.06 -21.62
CA ASN A 267 14.05 1.07 -22.53
C ASN A 267 13.31 0.70 -23.84
N THR A 268 12.07 1.11 -23.94
CA THR A 268 11.22 0.83 -25.11
C THR A 268 11.55 1.69 -26.36
N TYR A 269 12.56 2.55 -26.31
CA TYR A 269 13.18 3.16 -27.50
C TYR A 269 14.24 2.23 -28.12
N GLN A 270 14.85 1.35 -27.33
CA GLN A 270 15.88 0.42 -27.79
C GLN A 270 15.29 -0.96 -28.12
N HIS A 271 14.31 -1.44 -27.34
CA HIS A 271 13.71 -2.75 -27.46
C HIS A 271 12.26 -2.68 -27.94
N ALA A 272 11.88 -3.60 -28.86
CA ALA A 272 10.50 -3.73 -29.33
C ALA A 272 9.66 -4.53 -28.34
N GLY A 273 8.35 -4.30 -28.34
CA GLY A 273 7.39 -4.97 -27.46
C GLY A 273 7.35 -4.37 -26.05
N LEU A 274 6.74 -5.12 -25.11
CA LEU A 274 6.66 -4.73 -23.72
C LEU A 274 8.02 -4.91 -23.02
N PRO A 275 8.35 -4.06 -22.04
CA PRO A 275 9.50 -4.30 -21.18
C PRO A 275 9.31 -5.59 -20.36
N PRO A 276 10.39 -6.13 -19.73
CA PRO A 276 10.35 -7.42 -19.04
C PRO A 276 9.46 -7.45 -17.78
N GLY A 277 8.92 -6.32 -17.37
CA GLY A 277 8.03 -6.19 -16.23
C GLY A 277 7.48 -4.78 -16.08
N PRO A 278 6.61 -4.54 -15.09
CA PRO A 278 5.98 -3.24 -14.87
C PRO A 278 6.97 -2.18 -14.38
N ILE A 279 6.69 -0.93 -14.72
CA ILE A 279 7.47 0.25 -14.30
C ILE A 279 6.86 0.98 -13.09
N CYS A 280 5.65 0.60 -12.70
CA CYS A 280 4.99 0.99 -11.46
C CYS A 280 3.84 0.01 -11.15
N THR A 281 3.22 0.15 -9.98
CA THR A 281 1.94 -0.51 -9.69
C THR A 281 0.80 0.35 -10.25
N PRO A 282 0.13 -0.07 -11.34
CA PRO A 282 -0.96 0.70 -11.94
C PRO A 282 -2.24 0.57 -11.11
N SER A 283 -3.08 1.59 -11.12
CA SER A 283 -4.40 1.54 -10.52
C SER A 283 -5.28 0.46 -11.17
N THR A 284 -6.22 -0.09 -10.41
CA THR A 284 -7.18 -1.08 -10.96
C THR A 284 -7.97 -0.52 -12.14
N LYS A 285 -8.28 0.78 -12.11
CA LYS A 285 -8.95 1.48 -13.22
C LYS A 285 -8.10 1.46 -14.50
N THR A 286 -6.80 1.67 -14.40
CA THR A 286 -5.90 1.62 -15.56
C THR A 286 -5.77 0.20 -16.10
N ILE A 287 -5.69 -0.82 -15.23
CA ILE A 287 -5.70 -2.22 -15.67
C ILE A 287 -7.01 -2.53 -16.42
N ASP A 288 -8.15 -2.12 -15.87
CA ASP A 288 -9.45 -2.31 -16.52
C ASP A 288 -9.57 -1.49 -17.82
N ALA A 289 -8.97 -0.30 -17.91
CA ALA A 289 -8.91 0.48 -19.16
C ALA A 289 -8.11 -0.24 -20.26
N VAL A 290 -7.00 -0.90 -19.92
CA VAL A 290 -6.23 -1.73 -20.85
C VAL A 290 -7.05 -2.94 -21.31
N LEU A 291 -7.70 -3.65 -20.36
CA LEU A 291 -8.54 -4.82 -20.67
C LEU A 291 -9.76 -4.49 -21.54
N ASN A 292 -10.25 -3.26 -21.50
CA ASN A 292 -11.39 -2.79 -22.28
C ASN A 292 -10.97 -1.76 -23.34
N ALA A 293 -9.69 -1.75 -23.74
CA ALA A 293 -9.20 -0.81 -24.73
C ALA A 293 -9.98 -0.95 -26.06
N PRO A 294 -10.41 0.18 -26.66
CA PRO A 294 -11.13 0.13 -27.93
C PRO A 294 -10.20 -0.36 -29.04
N GLN A 295 -10.77 -1.08 -30.01
CA GLN A 295 -10.05 -1.40 -31.24
C GLN A 295 -9.99 -0.15 -32.12
N THR A 296 -8.79 0.33 -32.39
CA THR A 296 -8.53 1.49 -33.24
C THR A 296 -7.37 1.19 -34.19
N ASN A 297 -7.12 2.11 -35.13
CA ASN A 297 -5.94 2.08 -36.00
C ASN A 297 -4.89 3.13 -35.58
N TYR A 298 -5.05 3.75 -34.39
CA TYR A 298 -4.11 4.75 -33.91
C TYR A 298 -2.76 4.12 -33.56
N ILE A 299 -1.66 4.80 -33.99
CA ILE A 299 -0.27 4.42 -33.69
C ILE A 299 0.54 5.58 -33.11
N TYR A 300 -0.05 6.79 -33.03
CA TYR A 300 0.54 7.97 -32.43
C TYR A 300 -0.46 8.71 -31.56
N PHE A 301 0.04 9.42 -30.57
CA PHE A 301 -0.71 10.40 -29.80
C PHE A 301 0.18 11.57 -29.39
N VAL A 302 -0.43 12.73 -29.15
CA VAL A 302 0.21 13.95 -28.66
C VAL A 302 -0.80 14.76 -27.85
N ALA A 303 -0.36 15.52 -26.86
CA ALA A 303 -1.25 16.36 -26.05
C ALA A 303 -2.04 17.36 -26.91
N LYS A 304 -3.31 17.61 -26.54
CA LYS A 304 -4.15 18.63 -27.17
C LYS A 304 -3.68 20.03 -26.78
N PRO A 305 -3.78 21.00 -27.72
CA PRO A 305 -3.40 22.40 -27.47
C PRO A 305 -4.54 23.19 -26.79
N ASP A 306 -5.14 22.67 -25.70
CA ASP A 306 -6.34 23.27 -25.11
C ASP A 306 -6.39 23.20 -23.56
N TRP A 307 -5.27 22.89 -22.90
CA TRP A 307 -5.16 22.71 -21.45
C TRP A 307 -6.03 21.61 -20.84
N SER A 308 -6.78 20.84 -21.63
CA SER A 308 -7.58 19.71 -21.12
C SER A 308 -6.71 18.61 -20.51
N GLY A 309 -5.46 18.53 -20.97
CA GLY A 309 -4.53 17.45 -20.68
C GLY A 309 -4.93 16.14 -21.35
N LEU A 310 -5.86 16.19 -22.30
CA LEU A 310 -6.22 15.07 -23.20
C LEU A 310 -5.27 15.02 -24.39
N SER A 311 -5.31 13.90 -25.12
CA SER A 311 -4.46 13.66 -26.30
C SER A 311 -5.26 13.66 -27.61
N ASN A 312 -4.60 14.08 -28.70
CA ASN A 312 -5.00 13.79 -30.07
C ASN A 312 -4.36 12.46 -30.49
N PHE A 313 -5.14 11.59 -31.13
CA PHE A 313 -4.72 10.27 -31.60
C PHE A 313 -4.68 10.25 -33.11
N CYS A 314 -3.64 9.66 -33.72
CA CYS A 314 -3.38 9.69 -35.15
C CYS A 314 -3.03 8.30 -35.67
N GLN A 315 -3.34 8.06 -36.95
CA GLN A 315 -3.03 6.80 -37.65
C GLN A 315 -1.73 6.91 -38.45
N SER A 316 -1.32 8.13 -38.88
CA SER A 316 -0.13 8.35 -39.68
C SER A 316 0.87 9.26 -38.97
N TYR A 317 2.14 9.18 -39.39
CA TYR A 317 3.20 10.07 -38.92
C TYR A 317 3.00 11.52 -39.37
N GLU A 318 2.45 11.72 -40.57
CA GLU A 318 2.14 13.03 -41.11
C GLU A 318 1.12 13.75 -40.22
N GLU A 319 0.01 13.11 -39.88
CA GLU A 319 -0.99 13.65 -38.94
C GLU A 319 -0.37 13.96 -37.57
N HIS A 320 0.48 13.05 -37.05
CA HIS A 320 1.17 13.27 -35.80
C HIS A 320 2.05 14.51 -35.83
N LEU A 321 2.83 14.73 -36.90
CA LEU A 321 3.68 15.93 -37.07
C LEU A 321 2.85 17.23 -37.08
N VAL A 322 1.69 17.23 -37.75
CA VAL A 322 0.78 18.40 -37.76
C VAL A 322 0.28 18.68 -36.34
N ASN A 323 -0.19 17.66 -35.61
CA ASN A 323 -0.68 17.83 -34.25
C ASN A 323 0.45 18.23 -33.28
N ALA A 324 1.65 17.66 -33.42
CA ALA A 324 2.82 18.02 -32.61
C ALA A 324 3.23 19.48 -32.82
N LYS A 325 3.21 19.95 -34.08
CA LYS A 325 3.48 21.36 -34.45
C LYS A 325 2.43 22.29 -33.84
N ASN A 326 1.15 21.93 -33.92
CA ASN A 326 0.06 22.72 -33.32
C ASN A 326 0.23 22.83 -31.80
N TYR A 327 0.60 21.70 -31.13
CA TYR A 327 0.87 21.70 -29.69
C TYR A 327 2.08 22.59 -29.36
N GLN A 328 3.17 22.52 -30.12
CA GLN A 328 4.34 23.40 -29.93
C GLN A 328 3.98 24.87 -30.08
N HIS A 329 3.25 25.24 -31.14
CA HIS A 329 2.78 26.61 -31.32
C HIS A 329 1.92 27.11 -30.16
N PHE A 330 1.08 26.23 -29.63
CA PHE A 330 0.29 26.55 -28.45
C PHE A 330 1.18 26.82 -27.22
N LEU A 331 2.19 25.99 -26.96
CA LEU A 331 3.13 26.21 -25.86
C LEU A 331 3.92 27.54 -26.05
N ASP A 332 4.38 27.82 -27.27
CA ASP A 332 5.10 29.05 -27.58
C ASP A 332 4.22 30.28 -27.36
N SER A 333 2.92 30.23 -27.72
CA SER A 333 1.96 31.32 -27.55
C SER A 333 1.70 31.69 -26.09
N VAL A 334 1.91 30.73 -25.16
CA VAL A 334 1.73 30.92 -23.71
C VAL A 334 3.07 31.04 -22.97
N GLY A 335 4.20 31.13 -23.68
CA GLY A 335 5.53 31.37 -23.11
C GLY A 335 6.17 30.17 -22.40
N ILE A 336 5.71 28.95 -22.66
CA ILE A 336 6.29 27.71 -22.13
C ILE A 336 7.31 27.17 -23.14
N LYS A 337 8.59 27.22 -22.79
CA LYS A 337 9.71 26.71 -23.61
C LYS A 337 10.18 25.33 -23.15
#